data_388ff333ef10c7c291cdc32291f979bf
#
_entry.id   388ff333ef10c7c291cdc32291f979bf
#
_cell.length_a   1.000
_cell.length_b   1.000
_cell.length_c   1.000
_cell.angle_alpha   90.00
_cell.angle_beta   90.00
_cell.angle_gamma   90.00
#
_symmetry.space_group_name_H-M   'P 1'
#
loop_
_entity.id
_entity.type
_entity.pdbx_description
1 polymer ?
#
loop_
_entity_poly.entity_id
_entity_poly.type
_entity_poly.pdbx_seq_one_letter_code
_entity_poly.pdbx_strand_id
1 'polypeptide(L)'
;MLLNKKIVVVLPAYNAGKTLPQTYAEIPMDIVDEVVLVDDASKDDTIEVAKRIGIKHIIAHEQNKGYGGNQKSCYNKALELGGDIVIMLHPDYQYTPKLITSMANIIAQDLYPVVLASRILGRGALKGG
;
A
#
# COMPACT_ATOMS: atom_id res chain seq x y z
N MET A 1 3.27 2.82 14.44
CA MET A 1 2.36 3.84 15.02
C MET A 1 3.05 5.17 15.09
N LEU A 2 2.36 6.23 14.79
CA LEU A 2 2.91 7.57 14.77
C LEU A 2 1.97 8.51 15.52
N LEU A 3 2.47 9.21 16.56
CA LEU A 3 1.68 10.11 17.43
C LEU A 3 0.39 9.43 17.95
N ASN A 4 0.50 8.19 18.39
CA ASN A 4 -0.60 7.34 18.88
C ASN A 4 -1.67 7.01 17.84
N LYS A 5 -1.35 7.19 16.55
CA LYS A 5 -2.24 6.83 15.45
C LYS A 5 -1.76 5.55 14.77
N LYS A 6 -2.68 4.62 14.56
CA LYS A 6 -2.37 3.35 13.91
C LYS A 6 -2.30 3.53 12.40
N ILE A 7 -1.19 3.12 11.80
CA ILE A 7 -0.93 3.28 10.39
C ILE A 7 -1.07 1.94 9.68
N VAL A 8 -1.96 1.89 8.68
CA VAL A 8 -2.18 0.72 7.83
C VAL A 8 -1.80 1.06 6.40
N VAL A 9 -0.92 0.26 5.82
CA VAL A 9 -0.57 0.37 4.39
C VAL A 9 -1.37 -0.68 3.64
N VAL A 10 -2.08 -0.26 2.60
CA VAL A 10 -2.86 -1.16 1.74
C VAL A 10 -2.22 -1.24 0.36
N LEU A 11 -2.09 -2.47 -0.14
CA LEU A 11 -1.44 -2.78 -1.40
C LEU A 11 -2.47 -3.39 -2.36
N PRO A 12 -3.11 -2.58 -3.23
CA PRO A 12 -3.96 -3.14 -4.27
C PRO A 12 -3.08 -3.80 -5.34
N ALA A 13 -3.19 -5.12 -5.50
CA ALA A 13 -2.29 -5.89 -6.33
C ALA A 13 -3.01 -6.57 -7.50
N TYR A 14 -2.37 -6.50 -8.67
CA TYR A 14 -2.75 -7.29 -9.84
C TYR A 14 -1.48 -7.59 -10.64
N ASN A 15 -1.13 -8.87 -10.75
CA ASN A 15 0.08 -9.32 -11.45
C ASN A 15 1.35 -8.56 -11.01
N ALA A 16 1.56 -8.47 -9.70
CA ALA A 16 2.65 -7.70 -9.09
C ALA A 16 3.74 -8.56 -8.46
N GLY A 17 3.80 -9.85 -8.78
CA GLY A 17 4.73 -10.79 -8.14
C GLY A 17 6.19 -10.40 -8.27
N LYS A 18 6.59 -9.76 -9.38
CA LYS A 18 7.98 -9.38 -9.62
C LYS A 18 8.42 -8.17 -8.78
N THR A 19 7.53 -7.21 -8.58
CA THR A 19 7.85 -5.93 -7.94
C THR A 19 7.51 -5.91 -6.45
N LEU A 20 6.64 -6.82 -6.01
CA LEU A 20 6.16 -6.87 -4.63
C LEU A 20 7.29 -7.01 -3.59
N PRO A 21 8.29 -7.87 -3.75
CA PRO A 21 9.35 -7.98 -2.74
C PRO A 21 10.11 -6.68 -2.52
N GLN A 22 10.45 -5.96 -3.59
CA GLN A 22 11.15 -4.69 -3.49
C GLN A 22 10.27 -3.63 -2.83
N THR A 23 9.01 -3.55 -3.23
CA THR A 23 8.04 -2.62 -2.63
C THR A 23 7.89 -2.87 -1.13
N TYR A 24 7.68 -4.11 -0.74
CA TYR A 24 7.51 -4.47 0.67
C TYR A 24 8.77 -4.18 1.49
N ALA A 25 9.93 -4.48 0.95
CA ALA A 25 11.20 -4.28 1.66
C ALA A 25 11.48 -2.81 1.99
N GLU A 26 10.91 -1.87 1.22
CA GLU A 26 11.11 -0.44 1.43
C GLU A 26 10.02 0.22 2.27
N ILE A 27 9.00 -0.53 2.71
CA ILE A 27 7.99 0.00 3.61
C ILE A 27 8.63 0.29 4.98
N PRO A 28 8.43 1.51 5.55
CA PRO A 28 9.03 1.87 6.84
C PRO A 28 8.28 1.18 7.99
N MET A 29 8.66 -0.07 8.29
CA MET A 29 7.97 -0.89 9.29
C MET A 29 8.11 -0.38 10.72
N ASP A 30 9.00 0.57 10.97
CA ASP A 30 9.15 1.22 12.27
C ASP A 30 7.92 2.08 12.64
N ILE A 31 7.19 2.60 11.63
CA ILE A 31 5.99 3.40 11.87
C ILE A 31 4.72 2.73 11.37
N VAL A 32 4.80 1.76 10.46
CA VAL A 32 3.64 1.06 9.89
C VAL A 32 3.25 -0.10 10.80
N ASP A 33 1.98 -0.12 11.22
CA ASP A 33 1.48 -1.14 12.15
C ASP A 33 0.99 -2.38 11.44
N GLU A 34 0.30 -2.21 10.29
CA GLU A 34 -0.27 -3.31 9.54
C GLU A 34 -0.08 -3.09 8.04
N VAL A 35 0.14 -4.18 7.31
CA VAL A 35 0.19 -4.18 5.85
C VAL A 35 -0.87 -5.15 5.33
N VAL A 36 -1.71 -4.66 4.42
CA VAL A 36 -2.78 -5.44 3.78
C VAL A 36 -2.50 -5.52 2.29
N LEU A 37 -2.56 -6.72 1.73
CA LEU A 37 -2.52 -6.91 0.29
C LEU A 37 -3.87 -7.44 -0.17
N VAL A 38 -4.45 -6.79 -1.17
CA VAL A 38 -5.67 -7.27 -1.82
C VAL A 38 -5.34 -7.64 -3.27
N ASP A 39 -5.40 -8.92 -3.58
CA ASP A 39 -5.11 -9.43 -4.91
C ASP A 39 -6.39 -9.52 -5.74
N ASP A 40 -6.38 -8.87 -6.89
CA ASP A 40 -7.55 -8.78 -7.76
C ASP A 40 -7.55 -9.86 -8.84
N ALA A 41 -7.48 -11.11 -8.40
CA ALA A 41 -7.47 -12.30 -9.26
C ALA A 41 -6.27 -12.33 -10.21
N SER A 42 -5.06 -12.12 -9.66
CA SER A 42 -3.81 -12.21 -10.42
C SER A 42 -3.61 -13.58 -11.05
N LYS A 43 -3.01 -13.59 -12.23
CA LYS A 43 -2.68 -14.81 -12.96
C LYS A 43 -1.25 -15.27 -12.72
N ASP A 44 -0.42 -14.43 -12.10
CA ASP A 44 0.95 -14.75 -11.75
C ASP A 44 1.06 -15.27 -10.30
N ASP A 45 2.26 -15.29 -9.75
CA ASP A 45 2.56 -15.78 -8.39
C ASP A 45 2.43 -14.72 -7.30
N THR A 46 1.66 -13.64 -7.51
CA THR A 46 1.53 -12.53 -6.56
C THR A 46 1.18 -13.01 -5.15
N ILE A 47 0.18 -13.88 -5.00
CA ILE A 47 -0.25 -14.36 -3.68
C ILE A 47 0.84 -15.19 -3.01
N GLU A 48 1.48 -16.09 -3.74
CA GLU A 48 2.56 -16.93 -3.23
C GLU A 48 3.74 -16.08 -2.76
N VAL A 49 4.08 -15.06 -3.53
CA VAL A 49 5.15 -14.11 -3.17
C VAL A 49 4.75 -13.35 -1.90
N ALA A 50 3.52 -12.88 -1.79
CA ALA A 50 3.03 -12.16 -0.62
C ALA A 50 3.14 -13.01 0.65
N LYS A 51 2.78 -14.28 0.58
CA LYS A 51 2.91 -15.20 1.71
C LYS A 51 4.36 -15.44 2.07
N ARG A 52 5.22 -15.62 1.08
CA ARG A 52 6.65 -15.90 1.27
C ARG A 52 7.37 -14.75 1.96
N ILE A 53 7.05 -13.50 1.60
CA ILE A 53 7.70 -12.34 2.19
C ILE A 53 7.12 -11.93 3.54
N GLY A 54 6.04 -12.58 3.99
CA GLY A 54 5.54 -12.43 5.35
C GLY A 54 4.38 -11.44 5.53
N ILE A 55 3.66 -11.09 4.47
CA ILE A 55 2.46 -10.26 4.58
C ILE A 55 1.38 -11.07 5.29
N LYS A 56 0.86 -10.55 6.42
CA LYS A 56 -0.11 -11.27 7.26
C LYS A 56 -1.54 -11.18 6.76
N HIS A 57 -1.93 -10.03 6.20
CA HIS A 57 -3.31 -9.79 5.79
C HIS A 57 -3.38 -9.83 4.27
N ILE A 58 -3.82 -10.95 3.72
CA ILE A 58 -3.93 -11.18 2.28
C ILE A 58 -5.37 -11.51 1.96
N ILE A 59 -5.97 -10.69 1.09
CA ILE A 59 -7.32 -10.92 0.56
C ILE A 59 -7.19 -11.25 -0.93
N ALA A 60 -7.77 -12.35 -1.35
CA ALA A 60 -7.78 -12.76 -2.76
C ALA A 60 -9.20 -12.68 -3.30
N HIS A 61 -9.43 -11.84 -4.31
CA HIS A 61 -10.70 -11.81 -5.03
C HIS A 61 -10.81 -13.04 -5.92
N GLU A 62 -11.98 -13.66 -5.96
CA GLU A 62 -12.23 -14.80 -6.87
C GLU A 62 -12.30 -14.34 -8.33
N GLN A 63 -12.77 -13.12 -8.54
CA GLN A 63 -12.89 -12.50 -9.86
C GLN A 63 -12.29 -11.10 -9.81
N ASN A 64 -11.74 -10.65 -10.92
CA ASN A 64 -11.23 -9.29 -11.05
C ASN A 64 -12.38 -8.29 -10.89
N LYS A 65 -12.29 -7.43 -9.86
CA LYS A 65 -13.29 -6.41 -9.53
C LYS A 65 -12.90 -5.04 -10.07
N GLY A 66 -11.75 -4.94 -10.70
CA GLY A 66 -11.19 -3.67 -11.17
C GLY A 66 -10.60 -2.83 -10.06
N TYR A 67 -10.00 -1.72 -10.44
CA TYR A 67 -9.29 -0.84 -9.53
C TYR A 67 -10.17 -0.33 -8.38
N GLY A 68 -11.38 0.15 -8.70
CA GLY A 68 -12.31 0.67 -7.67
C GLY A 68 -12.77 -0.40 -6.69
N GLY A 69 -13.05 -1.62 -7.17
CA GLY A 69 -13.42 -2.74 -6.30
C GLY A 69 -12.28 -3.16 -5.40
N ASN A 70 -11.05 -3.15 -5.91
CA ASN A 70 -9.85 -3.44 -5.11
C ASN A 70 -9.65 -2.38 -4.03
N GLN A 71 -9.77 -1.10 -4.37
CA GLN A 71 -9.65 -0.01 -3.40
C GLN A 71 -10.65 -0.15 -2.26
N LYS A 72 -11.90 -0.48 -2.56
CA LYS A 72 -12.94 -0.68 -1.55
C LYS A 72 -12.55 -1.78 -0.58
N SER A 73 -12.07 -2.91 -1.09
CA SER A 73 -11.63 -4.03 -0.25
C SER A 73 -10.45 -3.62 0.62
N CYS A 74 -9.50 -2.86 0.08
CA CYS A 74 -8.37 -2.33 0.83
C CYS A 74 -8.81 -1.45 2.00
N TYR A 75 -9.66 -0.46 1.75
CA TYR A 75 -10.11 0.46 2.78
C TYR A 75 -10.99 -0.22 3.83
N ASN A 76 -11.87 -1.12 3.42
CA ASN A 76 -12.71 -1.87 4.35
C ASN A 76 -11.85 -2.69 5.31
N LYS A 77 -10.81 -3.35 4.81
CA LYS A 77 -9.91 -4.13 5.66
C LYS A 77 -9.10 -3.24 6.60
N ALA A 78 -8.64 -2.09 6.12
CA ALA A 78 -7.90 -1.14 6.95
C ALA A 78 -8.76 -0.62 8.11
N LEU A 79 -10.02 -0.31 7.85
CA LEU A 79 -10.97 0.13 8.88
C LEU A 79 -11.26 -1.00 9.87
N GLU A 80 -11.43 -2.22 9.39
CA GLU A 80 -11.62 -3.41 10.24
C GLU A 80 -10.45 -3.60 11.20
N LEU A 81 -9.23 -3.32 10.76
CA LEU A 81 -8.02 -3.41 11.57
C LEU A 81 -7.82 -2.21 12.51
N GLY A 82 -8.72 -1.24 12.49
CA GLY A 82 -8.64 -0.08 13.36
C GLY A 82 -7.63 0.98 12.92
N GLY A 83 -7.35 1.06 11.62
CA GLY A 83 -6.42 2.06 11.10
C GLY A 83 -6.92 3.49 11.27
N ASP A 84 -6.08 4.34 11.85
CA ASP A 84 -6.33 5.78 11.95
C ASP A 84 -5.84 6.52 10.71
N ILE A 85 -4.74 6.02 10.14
CA ILE A 85 -4.14 6.51 8.91
C ILE A 85 -4.05 5.34 7.95
N VAL A 86 -4.59 5.52 6.74
CA VAL A 86 -4.54 4.50 5.69
C VAL A 86 -3.75 5.06 4.51
N ILE A 87 -2.72 4.35 4.10
CA ILE A 87 -1.89 4.74 2.98
C ILE A 87 -1.98 3.68 1.90
N MET A 88 -2.40 4.09 0.70
CA MET A 88 -2.45 3.22 -0.46
C MET A 88 -1.13 3.27 -1.20
N LEU A 89 -0.52 2.11 -1.39
CA LEU A 89 0.75 1.96 -2.10
C LEU A 89 0.59 0.89 -3.19
N HIS A 90 0.77 1.28 -4.45
CA HIS A 90 0.73 0.33 -5.55
C HIS A 90 2.02 -0.50 -5.58
N PRO A 91 1.93 -1.85 -5.60
CA PRO A 91 3.11 -2.71 -5.51
C PRO A 91 3.87 -2.87 -6.83
N ASP A 92 3.55 -2.09 -7.84
CA ASP A 92 4.25 -2.06 -9.13
C ASP A 92 5.49 -1.17 -9.14
N TYR A 93 5.81 -0.57 -8.00
CA TYR A 93 6.97 0.29 -7.79
C TYR A 93 6.98 1.57 -8.63
N GLN A 94 5.80 2.09 -9.03
CA GLN A 94 5.72 3.40 -9.69
C GLN A 94 5.99 4.57 -8.72
N TYR A 95 5.73 4.35 -7.43
CA TYR A 95 6.00 5.31 -6.36
C TYR A 95 6.92 4.65 -5.34
N THR A 96 7.87 5.43 -4.80
CA THR A 96 8.74 4.89 -3.76
C THR A 96 7.99 4.79 -2.42
N PRO A 97 8.04 3.62 -1.73
CA PRO A 97 7.48 3.49 -0.38
C PRO A 97 8.10 4.44 0.65
N LYS A 98 9.24 5.02 0.34
CA LYS A 98 9.93 5.99 1.22
C LYS A 98 9.10 7.24 1.47
N LEU A 99 8.13 7.56 0.59
CA LEU A 99 7.22 8.69 0.80
C LEU A 99 6.22 8.45 1.94
N ILE A 100 6.03 7.21 2.37
CA ILE A 100 5.05 6.86 3.41
C ILE A 100 5.32 7.65 4.70
N THR A 101 6.57 7.73 5.14
CA THR A 101 6.92 8.43 6.37
C THR A 101 6.50 9.90 6.32
N SER A 102 6.80 10.60 5.22
CA SER A 102 6.45 12.01 5.06
C SER A 102 4.94 12.23 5.02
N MET A 103 4.22 11.40 4.24
CA MET A 103 2.76 11.49 4.13
C MET A 103 2.08 11.20 5.47
N ALA A 104 2.52 10.16 6.16
CA ALA A 104 1.98 9.78 7.46
C ALA A 104 2.20 10.87 8.51
N ASN A 105 3.38 11.50 8.52
CA ASN A 105 3.67 12.60 9.44
C ASN A 105 2.73 13.79 9.24
N ILE A 106 2.47 14.17 7.99
CA ILE A 106 1.58 15.31 7.70
C ILE A 106 0.17 15.04 8.22
N ILE A 107 -0.35 13.83 8.02
CA ILE A 107 -1.68 13.45 8.49
C ILE A 107 -1.70 13.31 10.02
N ALA A 108 -0.68 12.67 10.60
CA ALA A 108 -0.61 12.41 12.03
C ALA A 108 -0.55 13.69 12.86
N GLN A 109 0.04 14.76 12.31
CA GLN A 109 0.12 16.06 12.97
C GLN A 109 -1.10 16.95 12.73
N ASP A 110 -2.15 16.39 12.12
CA ASP A 110 -3.40 17.08 11.81
C ASP A 110 -3.23 18.33 10.93
N LEU A 111 -2.15 18.36 10.15
CA LEU A 111 -1.91 19.47 9.20
C LEU A 111 -2.84 19.37 8.00
N TYR A 112 -3.02 18.15 7.47
CA TYR A 112 -3.93 17.88 6.35
C TYR A 112 -4.58 16.52 6.54
N PRO A 113 -5.91 16.39 6.31
CA PRO A 113 -6.59 15.09 6.43
C PRO A 113 -6.30 14.15 5.25
N VAL A 114 -5.90 14.70 4.09
CA VAL A 114 -5.57 13.92 2.90
C VAL A 114 -4.29 14.46 2.29
N VAL A 115 -3.37 13.56 1.95
CA VAL A 115 -2.12 13.91 1.28
C VAL A 115 -2.00 13.08 0.00
N LEU A 116 -1.73 13.77 -1.11
CA LEU A 116 -1.53 13.14 -2.42
C LEU A 116 -0.09 13.38 -2.88
N ALA A 117 0.58 12.29 -3.25
CA ALA A 117 1.89 12.38 -3.89
C ALA A 117 1.72 12.41 -5.40
N SER A 118 2.43 13.32 -6.07
CA SER A 118 2.41 13.41 -7.52
C SER A 118 3.71 12.89 -8.11
N ARG A 119 3.61 11.87 -8.92
CA ARG A 119 4.69 11.32 -9.71
C ARG A 119 5.09 12.28 -10.86
N ILE A 120 4.11 12.97 -11.42
CA ILE A 120 4.31 13.85 -12.58
C ILE A 120 5.10 15.11 -12.20
N LEU A 121 4.87 15.66 -11.02
CA LEU A 121 5.56 16.86 -10.53
C LEU A 121 6.95 16.55 -9.98
N GLY A 122 7.28 15.27 -9.74
CA GLY A 122 8.59 14.86 -9.24
C GLY A 122 9.64 14.89 -10.33
N ARG A 123 10.88 15.28 -9.97
CA ARG A 123 11.99 15.37 -10.91
C ARG A 123 12.37 14.04 -11.58
N GLY A 124 12.04 12.91 -10.93
CA GLY A 124 12.32 11.59 -11.45
C GLY A 124 11.25 11.01 -12.37
N ALA A 125 10.12 11.69 -12.56
CA ALA A 125 8.97 11.15 -13.28
C ALA A 125 9.30 10.74 -14.73
N LEU A 126 10.06 11.57 -15.44
CA LEU A 126 10.46 11.29 -16.83
C LEU A 126 11.53 10.20 -16.94
N LYS A 127 12.26 9.93 -15.87
CA LYS A 127 13.26 8.86 -15.81
C LYS A 127 12.67 7.51 -15.39
N GLY A 128 11.61 7.55 -14.60
CA GLY A 128 10.95 6.35 -14.09
C GLY A 128 9.90 5.76 -15.00
N GLY A 129 9.65 6.38 -16.13
CA GLY A 129 8.70 5.91 -17.12
C GLY A 129 7.29 6.37 -16.85
#